data_f1801ba05220d0eaf059c9624a2fe3c3
#
_entry.id   f1801ba05220d0eaf059c9624a2fe3c3
#
_cell.length_a   1.000
_cell.length_b   1.000
_cell.length_c   1.000
_cell.angle_alpha   90.00
_cell.angle_beta   90.00
_cell.angle_gamma   90.00
#
_symmetry.space_group_name_H-M   'P 1'
#
loop_
_entity.id
_entity.type
_entity.pdbx_description
1 polymer ?
#
loop_
_entity_poly.entity_id
_entity_poly.type
_entity_poly.pdbx_seq_one_letter_code
_entity_poly.pdbx_strand_id
1 'polypeptide(L)'
;MKLGKYTLTTLACLLLGSMPMQAQYSQKDTINKNPKREGLRKLNDNPNIKKYDEKWLKELSNSDLFFQMSEDVAATPTDVDYSELPTEVLKERLRNLNEKTPFNVEYNPVLEQVIKSFLKNRRSSLERLMSLSDYYFPMFEQEMSNQKIPLEMKYLAIIESALNPKARSRAGATGLWQFMYATGKSYGLEVNNYVDERSDPVRSTKAAAKYLNELYKIFGDWDLTLAAYNSGPGNVTKAIRRSNGKTNYWNLRPYLPRETAGYVPAFLATLYIFQYAKEHGFKPQKRANHLFQTDTIRVKEAIPFKDIAEITGMDVQDIQFFNPSYQLDVVPYVEGRNYAVRLPISEIGKFVSNEQAIYNYLNEQKAQREQILPEVAKGEQYAGGKSTKKTIYTVKKGDNLGKIASRHGVSINNLKRWNRMKSNKVRVGQRLSIYK
;
A
#
# COMPACT_ATOMS: atom_id res chain seq x y z
N MET A 1 -59.05 18.77 -49.83
CA MET A 1 -58.98 20.26 -50.01
C MET A 1 -59.03 20.90 -48.67
N LYS A 2 -57.96 21.42 -48.16
CA LYS A 2 -57.70 22.57 -47.32
C LYS A 2 -56.32 22.41 -46.65
N LEU A 3 -55.38 23.21 -47.09
CA LEU A 3 -54.05 23.39 -46.53
C LEU A 3 -54.14 24.04 -45.12
N GLY A 4 -53.49 23.47 -44.16
CA GLY A 4 -53.24 24.07 -42.83
C GLY A 4 -51.81 24.58 -42.76
N LYS A 5 -51.68 25.89 -42.46
CA LYS A 5 -50.46 26.67 -42.39
C LYS A 5 -49.58 26.24 -41.20
N TYR A 6 -48.32 25.89 -41.46
CA TYR A 6 -47.30 25.76 -40.43
C TYR A 6 -46.70 27.13 -40.15
N THR A 7 -46.86 27.62 -38.93
CA THR A 7 -46.18 28.80 -38.40
C THR A 7 -44.78 28.42 -37.98
N LEU A 8 -43.80 29.05 -38.58
CA LEU A 8 -42.37 28.97 -38.22
C LEU A 8 -42.14 29.73 -36.90
N THR A 9 -41.84 29.07 -35.83
CA THR A 9 -41.35 29.66 -34.59
C THR A 9 -39.83 29.61 -34.62
N THR A 10 -39.25 30.78 -34.80
CA THR A 10 -37.81 31.03 -34.73
C THR A 10 -37.32 30.80 -33.30
N LEU A 11 -36.49 29.77 -33.12
CA LEU A 11 -35.77 29.46 -31.88
C LEU A 11 -34.51 30.35 -31.86
N ALA A 12 -34.51 31.38 -31.06
CA ALA A 12 -33.33 32.23 -30.80
C ALA A 12 -32.34 31.39 -29.96
N CYS A 13 -31.26 30.90 -30.56
CA CYS A 13 -30.11 30.37 -29.84
C CYS A 13 -29.38 31.53 -29.14
N LEU A 14 -29.55 31.63 -27.85
CA LEU A 14 -28.69 32.41 -26.97
C LEU A 14 -27.30 31.72 -26.92
N LEU A 15 -26.37 32.26 -27.67
CA LEU A 15 -24.92 32.02 -27.55
C LEU A 15 -24.45 32.61 -26.22
N LEU A 16 -24.49 31.83 -25.15
CA LEU A 16 -23.70 32.11 -23.96
C LEU A 16 -22.23 31.86 -24.33
N GLY A 17 -21.56 32.98 -24.63
CA GLY A 17 -20.11 32.98 -24.83
C GLY A 17 -19.39 32.42 -23.59
N SER A 18 -18.70 31.32 -23.75
CA SER A 18 -17.70 30.83 -22.82
C SER A 18 -16.58 31.88 -22.75
N MET A 19 -16.65 32.79 -21.79
CA MET A 19 -15.49 33.59 -21.41
C MET A 19 -14.43 32.63 -20.84
N PRO A 20 -13.19 32.64 -21.33
CA PRO A 20 -12.13 31.97 -20.65
C PRO A 20 -11.95 32.62 -19.28
N MET A 21 -12.12 31.85 -18.23
CA MET A 21 -11.78 32.24 -16.88
C MET A 21 -10.26 32.38 -16.80
N GLN A 22 -9.74 33.54 -17.23
CA GLN A 22 -8.38 33.94 -16.94
C GLN A 22 -8.30 34.12 -15.42
N ALA A 23 -7.75 33.11 -14.76
CA ALA A 23 -7.30 33.28 -13.40
C ALA A 23 -6.27 34.40 -13.40
N GLN A 24 -6.68 35.56 -12.87
CA GLN A 24 -5.75 36.64 -12.56
C GLN A 24 -4.81 36.14 -11.46
N TYR A 25 -3.71 35.52 -11.85
CA TYR A 25 -2.59 35.28 -10.96
C TYR A 25 -2.03 36.64 -10.56
N SER A 26 -2.29 37.01 -9.32
CA SER A 26 -1.66 38.18 -8.71
C SER A 26 -0.15 37.96 -8.67
N GLN A 27 0.56 38.68 -9.50
CA GLN A 27 2.02 38.64 -9.69
C GLN A 27 2.76 39.32 -8.51
N LYS A 28 2.38 39.02 -7.25
CA LYS A 28 3.00 39.63 -6.06
C LYS A 28 3.49 38.68 -4.98
N ASP A 29 3.73 37.44 -5.29
CA ASP A 29 4.51 36.55 -4.39
C ASP A 29 5.91 36.35 -4.98
N THR A 30 6.71 37.41 -4.97
CA THR A 30 8.16 37.31 -5.22
C THR A 30 8.77 36.50 -4.09
N ILE A 31 9.24 35.31 -4.44
CA ILE A 31 9.98 34.43 -3.53
C ILE A 31 11.21 35.19 -3.02
N ASN A 32 11.31 35.33 -1.75
CA ASN A 32 12.49 35.87 -1.09
C ASN A 32 13.70 34.96 -1.43
N LYS A 33 14.87 35.54 -1.75
CA LYS A 33 16.07 34.84 -2.19
C LYS A 33 16.64 33.82 -1.20
N ASN A 34 15.98 33.62 -0.06
CA ASN A 34 16.35 32.63 0.92
C ASN A 34 15.16 31.73 1.21
N PRO A 35 15.03 30.54 0.55
CA PRO A 35 13.90 29.63 0.73
C PRO A 35 13.83 29.02 2.14
N LYS A 36 14.76 29.38 3.03
CA LYS A 36 14.73 29.02 4.46
C LYS A 36 13.59 29.78 5.14
N ARG A 37 12.40 29.20 5.11
CA ARG A 37 11.26 29.45 6.02
C ARG A 37 10.35 30.66 5.82
N GLU A 38 10.67 31.74 5.12
CA GLU A 38 9.81 32.95 5.17
C GLU A 38 8.87 33.12 3.99
N GLY A 39 9.03 32.40 2.88
CA GLY A 39 8.20 32.57 1.67
C GLY A 39 6.96 31.68 1.56
N LEU A 40 6.95 30.55 2.27
CA LEU A 40 5.84 29.59 2.23
C LEU A 40 4.89 29.92 3.39
N ARG A 41 3.75 30.51 3.11
CA ARG A 41 2.71 30.73 4.13
C ARG A 41 2.30 29.37 4.70
N LYS A 42 2.68 29.10 5.95
CA LYS A 42 2.11 28.00 6.72
C LYS A 42 0.62 28.24 6.87
N LEU A 43 -0.21 27.30 6.42
CA LEU A 43 -1.56 27.21 6.93
C LEU A 43 -1.45 26.99 8.43
N ASN A 44 -2.15 27.81 9.23
CA ASN A 44 -2.19 27.62 10.69
C ASN A 44 -3.02 26.37 10.96
N ASP A 45 -2.37 25.21 10.97
CA ASP A 45 -2.99 23.99 11.43
C ASP A 45 -3.24 24.05 12.92
N ASN A 46 -4.41 23.61 13.35
CA ASN A 46 -4.71 23.46 14.75
C ASN A 46 -3.72 22.43 15.34
N PRO A 47 -2.90 22.80 16.35
CA PRO A 47 -1.88 21.90 16.91
C PRO A 47 -2.45 20.57 17.45
N ASN A 48 -3.75 20.55 17.79
CA ASN A 48 -4.43 19.32 18.19
C ASN A 48 -4.68 18.38 17.00
N ILE A 49 -4.97 18.91 15.81
CA ILE A 49 -5.15 18.09 14.59
C ILE A 49 -3.84 17.41 14.23
N LYS A 50 -2.72 18.15 14.24
CA LYS A 50 -1.39 17.60 13.95
C LYS A 50 -1.05 16.40 14.86
N LYS A 51 -1.35 16.49 16.15
CA LYS A 51 -1.08 15.42 17.12
C LYS A 51 -1.93 14.16 16.87
N TYR A 52 -3.17 14.32 16.37
CA TYR A 52 -4.03 13.21 15.96
C TYR A 52 -3.54 12.57 14.67
N ASP A 53 -3.07 13.37 13.71
CA ASP A 53 -2.57 12.88 12.43
C ASP A 53 -1.25 12.11 12.60
N GLU A 54 -0.31 12.60 13.42
CA GLU A 54 0.93 11.90 13.78
C GLU A 54 0.65 10.53 14.42
N LYS A 55 -0.30 10.48 15.35
CA LYS A 55 -0.71 9.23 15.98
C LYS A 55 -1.27 8.25 14.95
N TRP A 56 -2.07 8.75 14.02
CA TRP A 56 -2.69 7.95 12.96
C TRP A 56 -1.67 7.40 11.96
N LEU A 57 -0.74 8.22 11.49
CA LEU A 57 0.33 7.79 10.59
C LEU A 57 1.23 6.72 11.23
N LYS A 58 1.51 6.87 12.53
CA LYS A 58 2.23 5.87 13.31
C LYS A 58 1.46 4.56 13.44
N GLU A 59 0.15 4.63 13.56
CA GLU A 59 -0.73 3.46 13.60
C GLU A 59 -0.84 2.76 12.24
N LEU A 60 -0.81 3.51 11.12
CA LEU A 60 -0.79 2.96 9.75
C LEU A 60 0.44 2.14 9.43
N SER A 61 1.58 2.52 10.02
CA SER A 61 2.83 1.77 9.87
C SER A 61 2.93 0.57 10.80
N ASN A 62 1.91 0.32 11.63
CA ASN A 62 1.93 -0.77 12.60
C ASN A 62 1.70 -2.12 11.89
N SER A 63 2.75 -2.93 11.85
CA SER A 63 2.72 -4.28 11.28
C SER A 63 1.88 -5.28 12.11
N ASP A 64 1.61 -4.97 13.39
CA ASP A 64 0.94 -5.91 14.31
C ASP A 64 -0.48 -6.22 13.84
N LEU A 65 -1.21 -5.22 13.35
CA LEU A 65 -2.57 -5.42 12.83
C LEU A 65 -2.58 -6.34 11.60
N PHE A 66 -1.60 -6.20 10.72
CA PHE A 66 -1.44 -7.09 9.57
C PHE A 66 -1.18 -8.54 9.99
N PHE A 67 -0.27 -8.76 10.95
CA PHE A 67 0.00 -10.10 11.46
C PHE A 67 -1.21 -10.71 12.17
N GLN A 68 -1.94 -9.93 12.96
CA GLN A 68 -3.19 -10.37 13.57
C GLN A 68 -4.23 -10.81 12.54
N MET A 69 -4.46 -10.02 11.49
CA MET A 69 -5.40 -10.38 10.42
C MET A 69 -4.96 -11.64 9.67
N SER A 70 -3.66 -11.78 9.40
CA SER A 70 -3.10 -12.97 8.74
C SER A 70 -3.29 -14.24 9.60
N GLU A 71 -3.11 -14.14 10.91
CA GLU A 71 -3.36 -15.25 11.84
C GLU A 71 -4.84 -15.61 11.89
N ASP A 72 -5.74 -14.62 11.94
CA ASP A 72 -7.19 -14.82 11.97
C ASP A 72 -7.70 -15.51 10.69
N VAL A 73 -7.15 -15.16 9.53
CA VAL A 73 -7.47 -15.82 8.25
C VAL A 73 -7.04 -17.29 8.26
N ALA A 74 -5.90 -17.59 8.85
CA ALA A 74 -5.39 -18.97 8.95
C ALA A 74 -6.11 -19.80 10.03
N ALA A 75 -6.74 -19.16 11.02
CA ALA A 75 -7.49 -19.81 12.08
C ALA A 75 -8.91 -20.19 11.64
N THR A 76 -9.38 -21.33 12.10
CA THR A 76 -10.80 -21.67 12.08
C THR A 76 -11.26 -21.72 13.53
N PRO A 77 -11.84 -20.64 14.08
CA PRO A 77 -12.29 -20.62 15.47
C PRO A 77 -13.46 -21.60 15.66
N THR A 78 -13.50 -22.23 16.83
CA THR A 78 -14.57 -23.13 17.25
C THR A 78 -15.08 -22.68 18.62
N ASP A 79 -16.36 -22.94 18.90
CA ASP A 79 -16.99 -22.72 20.19
C ASP A 79 -16.83 -21.28 20.75
N VAL A 80 -16.96 -20.28 19.88
CA VAL A 80 -16.90 -18.88 20.29
C VAL A 80 -18.22 -18.47 20.93
N ASP A 81 -18.23 -18.31 22.24
CA ASP A 81 -19.37 -17.73 22.97
C ASP A 81 -19.37 -16.19 22.77
N TYR A 82 -20.43 -15.70 22.15
CA TYR A 82 -20.72 -14.28 21.97
C TYR A 82 -22.23 -14.07 21.96
N SER A 83 -22.78 -13.82 23.13
CA SER A 83 -24.23 -13.74 23.38
C SER A 83 -24.89 -12.50 22.80
N GLU A 84 -24.11 -11.43 22.51
CA GLU A 84 -24.61 -10.18 21.89
C GLU A 84 -25.13 -10.38 20.45
N LEU A 85 -24.80 -11.51 19.81
CA LEU A 85 -25.30 -11.87 18.48
C LEU A 85 -25.99 -13.24 18.53
N PRO A 86 -27.32 -13.29 18.77
CA PRO A 86 -28.09 -14.52 18.67
C PRO A 86 -28.03 -15.10 17.25
N THR A 87 -27.96 -16.43 17.13
CA THR A 87 -27.87 -17.14 15.85
C THR A 87 -29.01 -16.80 14.89
N GLU A 88 -30.24 -16.65 15.38
CA GLU A 88 -31.39 -16.33 14.51
C GLU A 88 -31.30 -14.89 13.94
N VAL A 89 -30.82 -13.94 14.73
CA VAL A 89 -30.54 -12.59 14.25
C VAL A 89 -29.45 -12.61 13.18
N LEU A 90 -28.39 -13.41 13.39
CA LEU A 90 -27.34 -13.58 12.41
C LEU A 90 -27.86 -14.18 11.11
N LYS A 91 -28.66 -15.24 11.17
CA LYS A 91 -29.26 -15.89 10.00
C LYS A 91 -30.10 -14.91 9.17
N GLU A 92 -30.91 -14.09 9.82
CA GLU A 92 -31.71 -13.08 9.16
C GLU A 92 -30.83 -12.03 8.47
N ARG A 93 -29.82 -11.52 9.17
CA ARG A 93 -28.88 -10.53 8.60
C ARG A 93 -28.08 -11.08 7.44
N LEU A 94 -27.62 -12.33 7.52
CA LEU A 94 -26.90 -12.98 6.42
C LEU A 94 -27.81 -13.18 5.19
N ARG A 95 -29.06 -13.58 5.37
CA ARG A 95 -30.06 -13.68 4.28
C ARG A 95 -30.25 -12.32 3.61
N ASN A 96 -30.47 -11.26 4.39
CA ASN A 96 -30.64 -9.91 3.87
C ASN A 96 -29.39 -9.37 3.15
N LEU A 97 -28.20 -9.81 3.58
CA LEU A 97 -26.94 -9.47 2.92
C LEU A 97 -26.76 -10.26 1.64
N ASN A 98 -27.09 -11.55 1.64
CA ASN A 98 -27.02 -12.44 0.47
C ASN A 98 -27.86 -11.94 -0.72
N GLU A 99 -29.00 -11.30 -0.45
CA GLU A 99 -29.86 -10.70 -1.49
C GLU A 99 -29.27 -9.43 -2.14
N LYS A 100 -28.29 -8.80 -1.48
CA LYS A 100 -27.72 -7.50 -1.88
C LYS A 100 -26.32 -7.57 -2.44
N THR A 101 -25.69 -8.73 -2.39
CA THR A 101 -24.30 -8.94 -2.80
C THR A 101 -24.18 -10.11 -3.76
N PRO A 102 -23.22 -10.10 -4.68
CA PRO A 102 -22.99 -11.23 -5.59
C PRO A 102 -22.22 -12.39 -4.94
N PHE A 103 -21.91 -12.31 -3.66
CA PHE A 103 -21.24 -13.37 -2.89
C PHE A 103 -22.28 -14.31 -2.27
N ASN A 104 -21.91 -15.57 -2.08
CA ASN A 104 -22.75 -16.54 -1.41
C ASN A 104 -22.61 -16.44 0.12
N VAL A 105 -23.40 -15.55 0.73
CA VAL A 105 -23.38 -15.24 2.16
C VAL A 105 -24.38 -16.10 2.92
N GLU A 106 -24.44 -17.41 2.62
CA GLU A 106 -25.31 -18.33 3.31
C GLU A 106 -24.82 -18.64 4.73
N TYR A 107 -25.78 -18.73 5.66
CA TYR A 107 -25.47 -19.13 7.02
C TYR A 107 -24.84 -20.54 7.06
N ASN A 108 -23.76 -20.64 7.76
CA ASN A 108 -23.20 -21.91 8.19
C ASN A 108 -22.45 -21.73 9.52
N PRO A 109 -22.29 -22.81 10.33
CA PRO A 109 -21.66 -22.70 11.65
C PRO A 109 -20.23 -22.16 11.62
N VAL A 110 -19.47 -22.40 10.55
CA VAL A 110 -18.09 -21.89 10.42
C VAL A 110 -18.09 -20.37 10.28
N LEU A 111 -18.95 -19.84 9.41
CA LEU A 111 -19.05 -18.37 9.20
C LEU A 111 -19.52 -17.69 10.49
N GLU A 112 -20.48 -18.29 11.21
CA GLU A 112 -20.92 -17.77 12.51
C GLU A 112 -19.76 -17.65 13.51
N GLN A 113 -18.95 -18.71 13.64
CA GLN A 113 -17.81 -18.71 14.55
C GLN A 113 -16.77 -17.64 14.18
N VAL A 114 -16.49 -17.45 12.90
CA VAL A 114 -15.55 -16.41 12.44
C VAL A 114 -16.10 -15.01 12.75
N ILE A 115 -17.38 -14.75 12.45
CA ILE A 115 -18.03 -13.47 12.74
C ILE A 115 -17.98 -13.18 14.24
N LYS A 116 -18.41 -14.14 15.07
CA LYS A 116 -18.40 -13.99 16.54
C LYS A 116 -17.00 -13.79 17.09
N SER A 117 -16.01 -14.51 16.56
CA SER A 117 -14.60 -14.33 16.94
C SER A 117 -14.10 -12.92 16.65
N PHE A 118 -14.37 -12.39 15.46
CA PHE A 118 -13.97 -11.03 15.07
C PHE A 118 -14.64 -9.99 15.96
N LEU A 119 -15.94 -10.10 16.21
CA LEU A 119 -16.68 -9.18 17.07
C LEU A 119 -16.15 -9.18 18.50
N LYS A 120 -15.86 -10.37 19.06
CA LYS A 120 -15.36 -10.56 20.41
C LYS A 120 -13.94 -10.08 20.61
N ASN A 121 -13.05 -10.46 19.68
CA ASN A 121 -11.61 -10.36 19.88
C ASN A 121 -10.93 -9.21 19.12
N ARG A 122 -11.60 -8.61 18.13
CA ARG A 122 -10.99 -7.66 17.19
C ARG A 122 -11.69 -6.30 17.13
N ARG A 123 -12.54 -5.97 18.09
CA ARG A 123 -13.37 -4.76 18.07
C ARG A 123 -12.55 -3.48 17.80
N SER A 124 -11.52 -3.22 18.60
CA SER A 124 -10.67 -2.02 18.44
C SER A 124 -9.91 -1.99 17.10
N SER A 125 -9.47 -3.16 16.64
CA SER A 125 -8.81 -3.30 15.34
C SER A 125 -9.77 -2.99 14.19
N LEU A 126 -11.01 -3.48 14.28
CA LEU A 126 -12.06 -3.24 13.29
C LEU A 126 -12.48 -1.76 13.26
N GLU A 127 -12.60 -1.09 14.41
CA GLU A 127 -12.88 0.36 14.48
C GLU A 127 -11.78 1.19 13.81
N ARG A 128 -10.52 0.80 14.00
CA ARG A 128 -9.38 1.41 13.31
C ARG A 128 -9.46 1.20 11.80
N LEU A 129 -9.75 -0.03 11.36
CA LEU A 129 -9.89 -0.36 9.94
C LEU A 129 -11.06 0.39 9.29
N MET A 130 -12.18 0.54 10.00
CA MET A 130 -13.30 1.37 9.54
C MET A 130 -12.88 2.83 9.37
N SER A 131 -12.10 3.39 10.30
CA SER A 131 -11.57 4.75 10.18
C SER A 131 -10.57 4.91 9.02
N LEU A 132 -9.75 3.88 8.74
CA LEU A 132 -8.82 3.85 7.61
C LEU A 132 -9.52 3.66 6.27
N SER A 133 -10.62 2.93 6.26
CA SER A 133 -11.39 2.67 5.05
C SER A 133 -11.97 3.95 4.44
N ASP A 134 -12.27 4.96 5.25
CA ASP A 134 -12.73 6.26 4.76
C ASP A 134 -11.74 6.92 3.79
N TYR A 135 -10.44 6.63 3.95
CA TYR A 135 -9.39 7.12 3.03
C TYR A 135 -9.26 6.25 1.77
N TYR A 136 -9.22 4.93 1.93
CA TYR A 136 -8.89 4.04 0.81
C TYR A 136 -10.10 3.63 -0.04
N PHE A 137 -11.26 3.44 0.57
CA PHE A 137 -12.41 2.84 -0.10
C PHE A 137 -12.93 3.63 -1.29
N PRO A 138 -13.01 4.98 -1.27
CA PRO A 138 -13.45 5.72 -2.45
C PRO A 138 -12.60 5.44 -3.70
N MET A 139 -11.28 5.32 -3.53
CA MET A 139 -10.36 5.01 -4.62
C MET A 139 -10.47 3.53 -5.04
N PHE A 140 -10.64 2.59 -4.09
CA PHE A 140 -10.87 1.19 -4.42
C PHE A 140 -12.15 1.01 -5.22
N GLU A 141 -13.26 1.60 -4.77
CA GLU A 141 -14.56 1.54 -5.42
C GLU A 141 -14.51 2.11 -6.84
N GLN A 142 -13.79 3.20 -7.05
CA GLN A 142 -13.60 3.77 -8.37
C GLN A 142 -12.92 2.79 -9.33
N GLU A 143 -11.83 2.13 -8.91
CA GLU A 143 -11.10 1.19 -9.76
C GLU A 143 -11.88 -0.13 -9.96
N MET A 144 -12.63 -0.59 -8.97
CA MET A 144 -13.51 -1.76 -9.07
C MET A 144 -14.67 -1.50 -10.04
N SER A 145 -15.30 -0.33 -9.94
CA SER A 145 -16.33 0.12 -10.88
C SER A 145 -15.79 0.17 -12.32
N ASN A 146 -14.58 0.73 -12.52
CA ASN A 146 -13.93 0.79 -13.83
C ASN A 146 -13.72 -0.60 -14.44
N GLN A 147 -13.49 -1.63 -13.62
CA GLN A 147 -13.33 -3.03 -14.04
C GLN A 147 -14.63 -3.84 -14.00
N LYS A 148 -15.77 -3.24 -13.62
CA LYS A 148 -17.08 -3.89 -13.49
C LYS A 148 -17.05 -5.09 -12.54
N ILE A 149 -16.33 -5.00 -11.45
CA ILE A 149 -16.29 -6.01 -10.39
C ILE A 149 -17.02 -5.49 -9.14
N PRO A 150 -17.51 -6.38 -8.25
CA PRO A 150 -18.22 -5.98 -7.06
C PRO A 150 -17.43 -5.01 -6.17
N LEU A 151 -18.11 -3.98 -5.68
CA LEU A 151 -17.46 -2.97 -4.81
C LEU A 151 -17.06 -3.55 -3.46
N GLU A 152 -17.69 -4.64 -3.04
CA GLU A 152 -17.35 -5.38 -1.82
C GLU A 152 -15.93 -5.96 -1.85
N MET A 153 -15.34 -6.12 -3.04
CA MET A 153 -13.93 -6.55 -3.16
C MET A 153 -12.96 -5.59 -2.44
N LYS A 154 -13.37 -4.37 -2.11
CA LYS A 154 -12.60 -3.45 -1.26
C LYS A 154 -12.21 -4.05 0.09
N TYR A 155 -13.06 -4.94 0.66
CA TYR A 155 -12.76 -5.61 1.93
C TYR A 155 -11.59 -6.59 1.84
N LEU A 156 -11.20 -6.99 0.63
CA LEU A 156 -10.06 -7.86 0.41
C LEU A 156 -8.76 -7.24 0.92
N ALA A 157 -8.55 -5.94 0.71
CA ALA A 157 -7.37 -5.24 1.22
C ALA A 157 -7.29 -5.20 2.77
N ILE A 158 -8.44 -5.38 3.46
CA ILE A 158 -8.44 -5.52 4.91
C ILE A 158 -7.82 -6.85 5.32
N ILE A 159 -8.27 -7.96 4.75
CA ILE A 159 -7.75 -9.29 5.10
C ILE A 159 -6.35 -9.55 4.55
N GLU A 160 -5.94 -8.89 3.46
CA GLU A 160 -4.60 -9.02 2.88
C GLU A 160 -3.54 -8.24 3.65
N SER A 161 -3.84 -7.02 4.08
CA SER A 161 -2.82 -6.11 4.60
C SER A 161 -3.26 -5.29 5.82
N ALA A 162 -4.51 -5.44 6.28
CA ALA A 162 -5.12 -4.51 7.24
C ALA A 162 -5.01 -3.04 6.78
N LEU A 163 -5.18 -2.81 5.47
CA LEU A 163 -5.03 -1.51 4.80
C LEU A 163 -3.63 -0.87 4.94
N ASN A 164 -2.59 -1.67 5.16
CA ASN A 164 -1.21 -1.18 5.24
C ASN A 164 -0.51 -1.28 3.87
N PRO A 165 -0.21 -0.16 3.19
CA PRO A 165 0.44 -0.17 1.87
C PRO A 165 1.89 -0.65 1.91
N LYS A 166 2.52 -0.67 3.09
CA LYS A 166 3.89 -1.20 3.30
C LYS A 166 3.91 -2.61 3.90
N ALA A 167 2.75 -3.27 4.04
CA ALA A 167 2.68 -4.63 4.55
C ALA A 167 3.54 -5.58 3.68
N ARG A 168 4.30 -6.44 4.34
CA ARG A 168 5.13 -7.43 3.67
C ARG A 168 5.07 -8.77 4.38
N SER A 169 4.60 -9.79 3.66
CA SER A 169 4.52 -11.15 4.19
C SER A 169 5.89 -11.83 4.22
N ARG A 170 6.00 -12.93 4.96
CA ARG A 170 7.22 -13.76 4.99
C ARG A 170 7.59 -14.32 3.61
N ALA A 171 6.60 -14.55 2.75
CA ALA A 171 6.79 -15.02 1.38
C ALA A 171 7.17 -13.89 0.40
N GLY A 172 7.16 -12.63 0.83
CA GLY A 172 7.52 -11.47 0.03
C GLY A 172 6.36 -10.85 -0.75
N ALA A 173 5.10 -11.23 -0.46
CA ALA A 173 3.93 -10.51 -0.92
C ALA A 173 3.94 -9.10 -0.29
N THR A 174 3.55 -8.08 -1.04
CA THR A 174 3.73 -6.68 -0.63
C THR A 174 2.52 -5.82 -0.97
N GLY A 175 2.23 -4.86 -0.09
CA GLY A 175 1.27 -3.78 -0.31
C GLY A 175 -0.15 -4.11 0.13
N LEU A 176 -1.08 -3.19 -0.16
CA LEU A 176 -2.51 -3.31 0.20
C LEU A 176 -3.14 -4.63 -0.28
N TRP A 177 -2.72 -5.11 -1.44
CA TRP A 177 -3.27 -6.25 -2.16
C TRP A 177 -2.35 -7.47 -2.12
N GLN A 178 -1.28 -7.45 -1.34
CA GLN A 178 -0.31 -8.52 -1.13
C GLN A 178 0.17 -9.19 -2.44
N PHE A 179 0.52 -8.38 -3.42
CA PHE A 179 1.06 -8.91 -4.66
C PHE A 179 2.42 -9.60 -4.46
N MET A 180 2.52 -10.83 -4.94
CA MET A 180 3.81 -11.46 -5.18
C MET A 180 4.57 -10.71 -6.28
N TYR A 181 5.90 -10.72 -6.23
CA TYR A 181 6.75 -10.01 -7.19
C TYR A 181 6.39 -10.33 -8.65
N ALA A 182 6.33 -11.62 -9.00
CA ALA A 182 6.05 -12.05 -10.37
C ALA A 182 4.64 -11.62 -10.81
N THR A 183 3.63 -11.81 -9.95
CA THR A 183 2.24 -11.41 -10.24
C THR A 183 2.14 -9.90 -10.39
N GLY A 184 2.73 -9.11 -9.50
CA GLY A 184 2.72 -7.65 -9.61
C GLY A 184 3.31 -7.20 -10.96
N LYS A 185 4.43 -7.76 -11.37
CA LYS A 185 5.05 -7.44 -12.67
C LYS A 185 4.17 -7.84 -13.86
N SER A 186 3.48 -8.98 -13.83
CA SER A 186 2.58 -9.40 -14.93
C SER A 186 1.38 -8.46 -15.09
N TYR A 187 1.00 -7.74 -14.02
CA TYR A 187 -0.03 -6.70 -14.05
C TYR A 187 0.52 -5.27 -14.21
N GLY A 188 1.79 -5.14 -14.60
CA GLY A 188 2.41 -3.88 -14.98
C GLY A 188 2.93 -3.05 -13.81
N LEU A 189 3.03 -3.63 -12.60
CA LEU A 189 3.62 -2.93 -11.46
C LEU A 189 5.15 -2.92 -11.56
N GLU A 190 5.74 -1.75 -11.47
CA GLU A 190 7.19 -1.58 -11.45
C GLU A 190 7.75 -1.93 -10.07
N VAL A 191 8.80 -2.75 -10.06
CA VAL A 191 9.55 -3.08 -8.83
C VAL A 191 11.04 -3.02 -9.15
N ASN A 192 11.71 -2.06 -8.54
CA ASN A 192 13.16 -1.86 -8.65
C ASN A 192 13.73 -1.38 -7.29
N ASN A 193 14.99 -0.92 -7.27
CA ASN A 193 15.65 -0.50 -6.02
C ASN A 193 15.09 0.82 -5.44
N TYR A 194 14.41 1.64 -6.23
CA TYR A 194 13.85 2.93 -5.82
C TYR A 194 12.35 2.88 -5.63
N VAL A 195 11.67 2.07 -6.44
CA VAL A 195 10.20 2.06 -6.52
C VAL A 195 9.68 0.64 -6.39
N ASP A 196 8.67 0.45 -5.55
CA ASP A 196 7.86 -0.77 -5.48
C ASP A 196 6.38 -0.38 -5.60
N GLU A 197 5.83 -0.42 -6.82
CA GLU A 197 4.45 -0.03 -7.11
C GLU A 197 3.40 -1.00 -6.52
N ARG A 198 3.82 -2.13 -5.96
CA ARG A 198 2.92 -2.98 -5.17
C ARG A 198 2.47 -2.26 -3.90
N SER A 199 3.27 -1.31 -3.42
CA SER A 199 2.94 -0.42 -2.30
C SER A 199 2.20 0.85 -2.73
N ASP A 200 2.12 1.17 -4.03
CA ASP A 200 1.36 2.33 -4.52
C ASP A 200 -0.15 2.04 -4.41
N PRO A 201 -0.93 2.82 -3.64
CA PRO A 201 -2.35 2.52 -3.45
C PRO A 201 -3.16 2.52 -4.75
N VAL A 202 -2.91 3.46 -5.66
CA VAL A 202 -3.69 3.61 -6.90
C VAL A 202 -3.30 2.53 -7.91
N ARG A 203 -1.98 2.38 -8.16
CA ARG A 203 -1.47 1.44 -9.16
C ARG A 203 -1.75 -0.01 -8.77
N SER A 204 -1.52 -0.35 -7.49
CA SER A 204 -1.78 -1.71 -7.01
C SER A 204 -3.28 -2.03 -6.98
N THR A 205 -4.16 -1.08 -6.66
CA THR A 205 -5.62 -1.30 -6.73
C THR A 205 -6.08 -1.55 -8.16
N LYS A 206 -5.59 -0.77 -9.12
CA LYS A 206 -5.88 -0.98 -10.54
C LYS A 206 -5.42 -2.37 -11.02
N ALA A 207 -4.24 -2.80 -10.61
CA ALA A 207 -3.72 -4.13 -10.91
C ALA A 207 -4.56 -5.24 -10.25
N ALA A 208 -4.98 -5.06 -8.98
CA ALA A 208 -5.79 -6.02 -8.24
C ALA A 208 -7.19 -6.17 -8.86
N ALA A 209 -7.84 -5.07 -9.21
CA ALA A 209 -9.14 -5.09 -9.86
C ALA A 209 -9.10 -5.83 -11.21
N LYS A 210 -8.04 -5.61 -11.99
CA LYS A 210 -7.81 -6.35 -13.24
C LYS A 210 -7.57 -7.84 -12.99
N TYR A 211 -6.76 -8.20 -12.01
CA TYR A 211 -6.49 -9.60 -11.66
C TYR A 211 -7.77 -10.31 -11.19
N LEU A 212 -8.55 -9.68 -10.32
CA LEU A 212 -9.84 -10.22 -9.86
C LEU A 212 -10.81 -10.46 -11.03
N ASN A 213 -10.90 -9.54 -11.98
CA ASN A 213 -11.72 -9.72 -13.18
C ASN A 213 -11.26 -10.93 -14.02
N GLU A 214 -9.94 -11.10 -14.18
CA GLU A 214 -9.39 -12.26 -14.92
C GLU A 214 -9.67 -13.58 -14.19
N LEU A 215 -9.56 -13.62 -12.87
CA LEU A 215 -9.93 -14.80 -12.08
C LEU A 215 -11.43 -15.11 -12.16
N TYR A 216 -12.29 -14.09 -12.13
CA TYR A 216 -13.72 -14.28 -12.28
C TYR A 216 -14.09 -14.87 -13.66
N LYS A 217 -13.42 -14.46 -14.72
CA LYS A 217 -13.61 -15.06 -16.06
C LYS A 217 -13.30 -16.56 -16.11
N ILE A 218 -12.41 -17.03 -15.22
CA ILE A 218 -12.06 -18.46 -15.14
C ILE A 218 -13.13 -19.25 -14.38
N PHE A 219 -13.63 -18.71 -13.26
CA PHE A 219 -14.47 -19.47 -12.34
C PHE A 219 -15.96 -19.12 -12.43
N GLY A 220 -16.33 -17.92 -12.90
CA GLY A 220 -17.70 -17.43 -12.96
C GLY A 220 -18.39 -17.26 -11.60
N ASP A 221 -17.62 -17.32 -10.51
CA ASP A 221 -18.07 -17.30 -9.13
C ASP A 221 -17.12 -16.46 -8.28
N TRP A 222 -17.67 -15.57 -7.44
CA TRP A 222 -16.84 -14.63 -6.67
C TRP A 222 -16.16 -15.27 -5.46
N ASP A 223 -16.77 -16.26 -4.82
CA ASP A 223 -16.16 -16.99 -3.71
C ASP A 223 -14.97 -17.82 -4.20
N LEU A 224 -15.11 -18.46 -5.37
CA LEU A 224 -13.99 -19.16 -6.02
C LEU A 224 -12.93 -18.19 -6.53
N THR A 225 -13.32 -17.00 -6.95
CA THR A 225 -12.39 -15.91 -7.32
C THR A 225 -11.53 -15.50 -6.13
N LEU A 226 -12.14 -15.30 -4.95
CA LEU A 226 -11.42 -15.02 -3.70
C LEU A 226 -10.47 -16.16 -3.32
N ALA A 227 -10.93 -17.41 -3.38
CA ALA A 227 -10.10 -18.59 -3.13
C ALA A 227 -8.91 -18.68 -4.10
N ALA A 228 -9.12 -18.33 -5.36
CA ALA A 228 -8.09 -18.31 -6.39
C ALA A 228 -7.12 -17.14 -6.24
N TYR A 229 -7.58 -15.99 -5.77
CA TYR A 229 -6.72 -14.86 -5.45
C TYR A 229 -5.69 -15.24 -4.37
N ASN A 230 -6.14 -15.88 -3.29
CA ASN A 230 -5.29 -16.31 -2.19
C ASN A 230 -4.32 -17.43 -2.58
N SER A 231 -4.79 -18.51 -3.19
CA SER A 231 -3.97 -19.71 -3.42
C SER A 231 -3.47 -19.90 -4.85
N GLY A 232 -3.92 -19.06 -5.76
CA GLY A 232 -3.73 -19.22 -7.20
C GLY A 232 -4.79 -20.13 -7.86
N PRO A 233 -5.17 -19.87 -9.12
CA PRO A 233 -6.25 -20.59 -9.82
C PRO A 233 -5.97 -22.08 -9.94
N GLY A 234 -4.71 -22.49 -10.05
CA GLY A 234 -4.35 -23.91 -10.15
C GLY A 234 -4.73 -24.74 -8.92
N ASN A 235 -4.68 -24.16 -7.72
CA ASN A 235 -5.07 -24.87 -6.49
C ASN A 235 -6.59 -25.03 -6.40
N VAL A 236 -7.35 -24.04 -6.80
CA VAL A 236 -8.82 -24.13 -6.87
C VAL A 236 -9.25 -25.17 -7.91
N THR A 237 -8.65 -25.16 -9.10
CA THR A 237 -8.92 -26.19 -10.15
C THR A 237 -8.58 -27.60 -9.68
N LYS A 238 -7.47 -27.78 -8.94
CA LYS A 238 -7.12 -29.08 -8.32
C LYS A 238 -8.16 -29.51 -7.29
N ALA A 239 -8.65 -28.56 -6.46
CA ALA A 239 -9.68 -28.84 -5.46
C ALA A 239 -11.01 -29.26 -6.13
N ILE A 240 -11.46 -28.54 -7.17
CA ILE A 240 -12.64 -28.91 -7.98
C ILE A 240 -12.51 -30.34 -8.48
N ARG A 241 -11.38 -30.70 -9.06
CA ARG A 241 -11.15 -32.06 -9.57
C ARG A 241 -11.18 -33.11 -8.44
N ARG A 242 -10.53 -32.83 -7.28
CA ARG A 242 -10.51 -33.75 -6.12
C ARG A 242 -11.87 -33.93 -5.48
N SER A 243 -12.75 -32.95 -5.60
CA SER A 243 -14.11 -32.98 -5.03
C SER A 243 -15.16 -33.54 -5.98
N ASN A 244 -14.75 -34.17 -7.10
CA ASN A 244 -15.66 -34.65 -8.17
C ASN A 244 -16.49 -33.53 -8.81
N GLY A 245 -15.87 -32.39 -9.11
CA GLY A 245 -16.49 -31.30 -9.87
C GLY A 245 -17.34 -30.33 -9.05
N LYS A 246 -17.24 -30.32 -7.72
CA LYS A 246 -17.95 -29.32 -6.88
C LYS A 246 -17.44 -27.93 -7.19
N THR A 247 -18.35 -26.95 -7.33
CA THR A 247 -18.04 -25.54 -7.62
C THR A 247 -18.56 -24.57 -6.55
N ASN A 248 -19.40 -25.02 -5.61
CA ASN A 248 -19.74 -24.21 -4.45
C ASN A 248 -18.57 -24.20 -3.45
N TYR A 249 -18.12 -23.00 -3.02
CA TYR A 249 -16.97 -22.84 -2.13
C TYR A 249 -17.06 -23.68 -0.85
N TRP A 250 -18.22 -23.69 -0.17
CA TRP A 250 -18.38 -24.40 1.10
C TRP A 250 -18.23 -25.91 0.93
N ASN A 251 -18.68 -26.46 -0.18
CA ASN A 251 -18.50 -27.87 -0.55
C ASN A 251 -17.06 -28.18 -0.99
N LEU A 252 -16.35 -27.17 -1.51
CA LEU A 252 -14.98 -27.27 -2.00
C LEU A 252 -13.95 -27.08 -0.87
N ARG A 253 -14.33 -26.36 0.17
CA ARG A 253 -13.50 -25.94 1.29
C ARG A 253 -12.61 -27.05 1.89
N PRO A 254 -13.07 -28.30 2.11
CA PRO A 254 -12.23 -29.37 2.66
C PRO A 254 -11.06 -29.80 1.73
N TYR A 255 -11.12 -29.45 0.47
CA TYR A 255 -10.12 -29.79 -0.56
C TYR A 255 -9.13 -28.66 -0.84
N LEU A 256 -9.36 -27.47 -0.27
CA LEU A 256 -8.52 -26.29 -0.42
C LEU A 256 -7.35 -26.32 0.60
N PRO A 257 -6.26 -25.58 0.32
CA PRO A 257 -5.23 -25.32 1.34
C PRO A 257 -5.86 -24.71 2.61
N ARG A 258 -5.30 -25.02 3.77
CA ARG A 258 -5.84 -24.57 5.07
C ARG A 258 -6.07 -23.05 5.13
N GLU A 259 -5.10 -22.25 4.68
CA GLU A 259 -5.20 -20.80 4.62
C GLU A 259 -6.37 -20.36 3.73
N THR A 260 -6.48 -20.93 2.53
CA THR A 260 -7.57 -20.63 1.59
C THR A 260 -8.93 -21.04 2.14
N ALA A 261 -8.98 -22.12 2.91
CA ALA A 261 -10.21 -22.57 3.58
C ALA A 261 -10.71 -21.62 4.69
N GLY A 262 -9.85 -20.75 5.23
CA GLY A 262 -10.20 -19.67 6.16
C GLY A 262 -10.46 -18.32 5.48
N TYR A 263 -9.96 -18.15 4.25
CA TYR A 263 -9.90 -16.86 3.59
C TYR A 263 -11.26 -16.27 3.20
N VAL A 264 -12.13 -17.04 2.54
CA VAL A 264 -13.47 -16.60 2.18
C VAL A 264 -14.36 -16.37 3.43
N PRO A 265 -14.37 -17.23 4.44
CA PRO A 265 -15.05 -16.93 5.71
C PRO A 265 -14.59 -15.63 6.36
N ALA A 266 -13.27 -15.31 6.35
CA ALA A 266 -12.76 -14.07 6.90
C ALA A 266 -13.21 -12.84 6.08
N PHE A 267 -13.22 -12.96 4.74
CA PHE A 267 -13.77 -11.93 3.85
C PHE A 267 -15.25 -11.68 4.13
N LEU A 268 -16.07 -12.72 4.17
CA LEU A 268 -17.50 -12.61 4.42
C LEU A 268 -17.82 -12.09 5.83
N ALA A 269 -17.01 -12.45 6.82
CA ALA A 269 -17.14 -11.91 8.18
C ALA A 269 -16.80 -10.41 8.20
N THR A 270 -15.76 -9.98 7.49
CA THR A 270 -15.40 -8.57 7.37
C THR A 270 -16.52 -7.79 6.66
N LEU A 271 -17.01 -8.29 5.53
CA LEU A 271 -18.15 -7.73 4.81
C LEU A 271 -19.37 -7.56 5.73
N TYR A 272 -19.76 -8.62 6.44
CA TYR A 272 -20.87 -8.60 7.39
C TYR A 272 -20.68 -7.52 8.48
N ILE A 273 -19.52 -7.50 9.11
CA ILE A 273 -19.24 -6.59 10.22
C ILE A 273 -19.25 -5.13 9.78
N PHE A 274 -18.70 -4.83 8.61
CA PHE A 274 -18.75 -3.48 8.06
C PHE A 274 -20.17 -3.06 7.67
N GLN A 275 -20.96 -3.97 7.11
CA GLN A 275 -22.35 -3.72 6.75
C GLN A 275 -23.25 -3.48 7.96
N TYR A 276 -23.01 -4.20 9.06
CA TYR A 276 -23.79 -4.10 10.31
C TYR A 276 -23.01 -3.41 11.45
N ALA A 277 -22.03 -2.55 11.09
CA ALA A 277 -21.17 -1.89 12.07
C ALA A 277 -21.97 -1.06 13.09
N LYS A 278 -23.02 -0.39 12.64
CA LYS A 278 -23.89 0.44 13.48
C LYS A 278 -24.68 -0.41 14.46
N GLU A 279 -25.24 -1.54 14.02
CA GLU A 279 -26.01 -2.48 14.82
C GLU A 279 -25.15 -3.20 15.90
N HIS A 280 -23.85 -3.34 15.62
CA HIS A 280 -22.87 -3.83 16.57
C HIS A 280 -22.24 -2.72 17.43
N GLY A 281 -22.73 -1.46 17.31
CA GLY A 281 -22.29 -0.33 18.12
C GLY A 281 -20.82 0.08 17.88
N PHE A 282 -20.27 -0.16 16.70
CA PHE A 282 -18.94 0.35 16.33
C PHE A 282 -18.95 1.87 16.24
N LYS A 283 -17.87 2.49 16.73
CA LYS A 283 -17.71 3.96 16.78
C LYS A 283 -16.37 4.35 16.15
N PRO A 284 -16.21 4.20 14.83
CA PRO A 284 -14.98 4.59 14.16
C PRO A 284 -14.75 6.09 14.34
N GLN A 285 -13.49 6.47 14.55
CA GLN A 285 -13.12 7.88 14.66
C GLN A 285 -13.26 8.55 13.29
N LYS A 286 -14.14 9.54 13.19
CA LYS A 286 -14.23 10.40 12.01
C LYS A 286 -13.01 11.31 11.95
N ARG A 287 -12.41 11.45 10.77
CA ARG A 287 -11.23 12.26 10.53
C ARG A 287 -11.56 13.51 9.72
N ALA A 288 -10.73 14.53 9.86
CA ALA A 288 -10.86 15.72 9.04
C ALA A 288 -10.47 15.39 7.59
N ASN A 289 -11.39 15.59 6.66
CA ASN A 289 -11.27 15.18 5.25
C ASN A 289 -10.22 15.96 4.43
N HIS A 290 -9.64 17.05 4.95
CA HIS A 290 -8.78 17.94 4.17
C HIS A 290 -7.42 17.32 3.78
N LEU A 291 -6.88 16.38 4.58
CA LEU A 291 -5.65 15.66 4.25
C LEU A 291 -5.84 14.60 3.15
N PHE A 292 -7.07 14.21 2.85
CA PHE A 292 -7.34 13.13 1.88
C PHE A 292 -7.51 13.63 0.46
N GLN A 293 -7.68 14.93 0.26
CA GLN A 293 -7.67 15.53 -1.08
C GLN A 293 -6.22 15.69 -1.54
N THR A 294 -5.75 14.72 -2.31
CA THR A 294 -4.39 14.68 -2.82
C THR A 294 -4.36 14.69 -4.34
N ASP A 295 -3.28 15.23 -4.90
CA ASP A 295 -2.97 15.10 -6.32
C ASP A 295 -1.49 14.77 -6.50
N THR A 296 -1.03 14.61 -7.74
CA THR A 296 0.33 14.23 -8.06
C THR A 296 1.02 15.26 -8.93
N ILE A 297 2.30 15.53 -8.64
CA ILE A 297 3.16 16.36 -9.47
C ILE A 297 4.29 15.50 -10.02
N ARG A 298 4.49 15.55 -11.34
CA ARG A 298 5.67 14.93 -11.97
C ARG A 298 6.91 15.74 -11.62
N VAL A 299 7.95 15.03 -11.22
CA VAL A 299 9.23 15.67 -10.91
C VAL A 299 10.10 15.75 -12.18
N LYS A 300 10.88 16.84 -12.30
CA LYS A 300 11.85 17.07 -13.39
C LYS A 300 13.28 16.68 -12.99
N GLU A 301 13.50 16.45 -11.71
CA GLU A 301 14.75 15.97 -11.11
C GLU A 301 14.42 15.04 -9.94
N ALA A 302 15.41 14.26 -9.47
CA ALA A 302 15.23 13.44 -8.29
C ALA A 302 15.12 14.32 -7.03
N ILE A 303 14.05 14.13 -6.23
CA ILE A 303 13.77 14.96 -5.06
C ILE A 303 13.70 14.06 -3.81
N PRO A 304 14.61 14.23 -2.83
CA PRO A 304 14.49 13.60 -1.53
C PRO A 304 13.28 14.09 -0.73
N PHE A 305 12.62 13.22 0.01
CA PHE A 305 11.47 13.58 0.84
C PHE A 305 11.78 14.65 1.88
N LYS A 306 13.00 14.66 2.42
CA LYS A 306 13.44 15.71 3.33
C LYS A 306 13.45 17.10 2.68
N ASP A 307 13.80 17.17 1.39
CA ASP A 307 13.83 18.44 0.68
C ASP A 307 12.38 18.88 0.36
N ILE A 308 11.46 17.93 0.05
CA ILE A 308 10.03 18.21 -0.06
C ILE A 308 9.47 18.69 1.30
N ALA A 309 9.84 18.06 2.40
CA ALA A 309 9.43 18.44 3.73
C ALA A 309 9.89 19.86 4.10
N GLU A 310 11.12 20.23 3.74
CA GLU A 310 11.67 21.57 3.97
C GLU A 310 10.93 22.64 3.15
N ILE A 311 10.57 22.31 1.91
CA ILE A 311 9.89 23.22 0.99
C ILE A 311 8.42 23.42 1.40
N THR A 312 7.71 22.33 1.73
CA THR A 312 6.27 22.36 2.01
C THR A 312 5.97 22.66 3.48
N GLY A 313 6.90 22.38 4.37
CA GLY A 313 6.69 22.40 5.82
C GLY A 313 5.95 21.16 6.35
N MET A 314 5.74 20.14 5.52
CA MET A 314 5.17 18.85 5.90
C MET A 314 6.19 18.01 6.68
N ASP A 315 5.71 17.10 7.50
CA ASP A 315 6.58 16.09 8.09
C ASP A 315 6.95 15.02 7.05
N VAL A 316 8.18 14.50 7.11
CA VAL A 316 8.65 13.45 6.20
C VAL A 316 7.75 12.20 6.27
N GLN A 317 7.19 11.90 7.45
CA GLN A 317 6.28 10.76 7.66
C GLN A 317 4.97 10.92 6.86
N ASP A 318 4.45 12.15 6.73
CA ASP A 318 3.27 12.44 5.92
C ASP A 318 3.57 12.23 4.42
N ILE A 319 4.75 12.68 3.98
CA ILE A 319 5.18 12.48 2.60
C ILE A 319 5.37 10.99 2.31
N GLN A 320 5.96 10.23 3.23
CA GLN A 320 6.08 8.77 3.13
C GLN A 320 4.72 8.07 3.06
N PHE A 321 3.75 8.57 3.83
CA PHE A 321 2.39 8.03 3.83
C PHE A 321 1.71 8.20 2.47
N PHE A 322 1.80 9.38 1.86
CA PHE A 322 1.23 9.63 0.54
C PHE A 322 2.02 8.96 -0.59
N ASN A 323 3.27 8.58 -0.35
CA ASN A 323 4.20 8.04 -1.35
C ASN A 323 4.86 6.72 -0.91
N PRO A 324 4.08 5.71 -0.50
CA PRO A 324 4.62 4.49 0.10
C PRO A 324 5.40 3.61 -0.88
N SER A 325 5.29 3.85 -2.18
CA SER A 325 6.02 3.11 -3.22
C SER A 325 7.50 3.46 -3.32
N TYR A 326 7.93 4.62 -2.82
CA TYR A 326 9.34 5.02 -2.85
C TYR A 326 10.11 4.43 -1.67
N GLN A 327 11.14 3.62 -1.96
CA GLN A 327 11.84 2.81 -0.95
C GLN A 327 12.95 3.56 -0.20
N LEU A 328 13.51 4.60 -0.82
CA LEU A 328 14.69 5.33 -0.30
C LEU A 328 14.35 6.78 0.08
N ASP A 329 13.07 7.07 0.32
CA ASP A 329 12.58 8.43 0.61
C ASP A 329 13.04 9.47 -0.43
N VAL A 330 13.08 9.05 -1.69
CA VAL A 330 13.43 9.87 -2.85
C VAL A 330 12.44 9.59 -3.97
N VAL A 331 11.85 10.63 -4.54
CA VAL A 331 11.16 10.52 -5.82
C VAL A 331 12.24 10.49 -6.90
N PRO A 332 12.45 9.36 -7.59
CA PRO A 332 13.49 9.28 -8.59
C PRO A 332 13.10 10.05 -9.86
N TYR A 333 14.12 10.50 -10.61
CA TYR A 333 13.93 10.99 -11.95
C TYR A 333 14.66 10.09 -12.94
N VAL A 334 13.93 9.63 -13.94
CA VAL A 334 14.48 8.86 -15.06
C VAL A 334 13.82 9.39 -16.33
N GLU A 335 14.61 9.77 -17.31
CA GLU A 335 14.10 10.26 -18.60
C GLU A 335 13.17 9.22 -19.25
N GLY A 336 12.01 9.66 -19.74
CA GLY A 336 10.98 8.79 -20.30
C GLY A 336 10.12 8.05 -19.24
N ARG A 337 10.37 8.23 -17.94
CA ARG A 337 9.55 7.72 -16.84
C ARG A 337 8.76 8.86 -16.18
N ASN A 338 7.54 8.55 -15.75
CA ASN A 338 6.64 9.54 -15.14
C ASN A 338 6.53 9.31 -13.63
N TYR A 339 7.64 9.43 -12.90
CA TYR A 339 7.57 9.45 -11.45
C TYR A 339 6.97 10.77 -10.97
N ALA A 340 6.13 10.68 -9.95
CA ALA A 340 5.40 11.81 -9.43
C ALA A 340 5.34 11.73 -7.90
N VAL A 341 5.40 12.86 -7.24
CA VAL A 341 5.10 12.96 -5.82
C VAL A 341 3.60 13.21 -5.62
N ARG A 342 2.99 12.51 -4.68
CA ARG A 342 1.62 12.74 -4.23
C ARG A 342 1.64 13.59 -2.96
N LEU A 343 0.91 14.68 -2.96
CA LEU A 343 0.80 15.61 -1.84
C LEU A 343 -0.66 16.05 -1.66
N PRO A 344 -1.04 16.60 -0.49
CA PRO A 344 -2.31 17.31 -0.34
C PRO A 344 -2.44 18.45 -1.36
N ILE A 345 -3.66 18.74 -1.83
CA ILE A 345 -3.90 19.76 -2.87
C ILE A 345 -3.36 21.13 -2.46
N SER A 346 -3.45 21.48 -1.16
CA SER A 346 -2.88 22.73 -0.63
C SER A 346 -1.38 22.84 -0.88
N GLU A 347 -0.64 21.75 -0.73
CA GLU A 347 0.80 21.69 -0.92
C GLU A 347 1.19 21.61 -2.40
N ILE A 348 0.34 20.98 -3.21
CA ILE A 348 0.46 20.97 -4.67
C ILE A 348 0.47 22.40 -5.22
N GLY A 349 -0.49 23.24 -4.79
CA GLY A 349 -0.55 24.64 -5.22
C GLY A 349 0.73 25.41 -4.89
N LYS A 350 1.28 25.21 -3.70
CA LYS A 350 2.56 25.81 -3.30
C LYS A 350 3.72 25.31 -4.15
N PHE A 351 3.79 24.00 -4.40
CA PHE A 351 4.85 23.40 -5.20
C PHE A 351 4.83 23.95 -6.63
N VAL A 352 3.68 23.96 -7.29
CA VAL A 352 3.56 24.45 -8.69
C VAL A 352 3.89 25.93 -8.79
N SER A 353 3.39 26.75 -7.85
CA SER A 353 3.67 28.21 -7.84
C SER A 353 5.14 28.55 -7.62
N ASN A 354 5.92 27.62 -7.06
CA ASN A 354 7.32 27.83 -6.71
C ASN A 354 8.28 26.85 -7.45
N GLU A 355 7.80 26.18 -8.48
CA GLU A 355 8.52 25.07 -9.13
C GLU A 355 9.96 25.43 -9.51
N GLN A 356 10.17 26.57 -10.15
CA GLN A 356 11.51 26.99 -10.59
C GLN A 356 12.45 27.25 -9.40
N ALA A 357 11.95 27.88 -8.35
CA ALA A 357 12.75 28.16 -7.15
C ALA A 357 13.08 26.86 -6.39
N ILE A 358 12.17 25.88 -6.41
CA ILE A 358 12.39 24.56 -5.85
C ILE A 358 13.56 23.87 -6.54
N TYR A 359 13.57 23.83 -7.87
CA TYR A 359 14.67 23.20 -8.59
C TYR A 359 15.99 23.97 -8.47
N ASN A 360 15.96 25.31 -8.42
CA ASN A 360 17.16 26.10 -8.13
C ASN A 360 17.73 25.76 -6.73
N TYR A 361 16.87 25.69 -5.72
CA TYR A 361 17.26 25.29 -4.36
C TYR A 361 17.86 23.87 -4.32
N LEU A 362 17.23 22.89 -5.00
CA LEU A 362 17.73 21.52 -5.09
C LEU A 362 19.11 21.46 -5.74
N ASN A 363 19.32 22.23 -6.79
CA ASN A 363 20.62 22.33 -7.48
C ASN A 363 21.70 22.96 -6.58
N GLU A 364 21.37 23.99 -5.81
CA GLU A 364 22.28 24.57 -4.81
C GLU A 364 22.64 23.55 -3.72
N GLN A 365 21.66 22.84 -3.18
CA GLN A 365 21.88 21.78 -2.19
C GLN A 365 22.74 20.64 -2.73
N LYS A 366 22.52 20.26 -3.99
CA LYS A 366 23.32 19.24 -4.67
C LYS A 366 24.75 19.70 -4.85
N ALA A 367 24.97 20.93 -5.32
CA ALA A 367 26.29 21.51 -5.48
C ALA A 367 27.04 21.62 -4.13
N GLN A 368 26.36 22.01 -3.04
CA GLN A 368 26.94 22.01 -1.71
C GLN A 368 27.33 20.61 -1.22
N ARG A 369 26.47 19.61 -1.47
CA ARG A 369 26.76 18.20 -1.11
C ARG A 369 27.94 17.66 -1.93
N GLU A 370 28.03 18.00 -3.21
CA GLU A 370 29.13 17.62 -4.09
C GLU A 370 30.44 18.33 -3.75
N GLN A 371 30.39 19.55 -3.21
CA GLN A 371 31.57 20.26 -2.69
C GLN A 371 32.09 19.65 -1.40
N ILE A 372 31.22 19.15 -0.52
CA ILE A 372 31.60 18.49 0.73
C ILE A 372 32.24 17.11 0.46
N LEU A 373 31.74 16.37 -0.55
CA LEU A 373 32.28 15.06 -0.93
C LEU A 373 33.74 15.09 -1.45
N PRO A 374 34.19 16.09 -2.25
CA PRO A 374 35.59 16.19 -2.66
C PRO A 374 36.54 16.59 -1.55
N GLU A 375 36.10 17.33 -0.53
CA GLU A 375 36.95 17.62 0.64
C GLU A 375 37.12 16.40 1.53
N VAL A 376 36.07 15.64 1.74
CA VAL A 376 36.15 14.32 2.40
C VAL A 376 36.92 13.34 1.53
N ALA A 377 36.75 13.35 0.21
CA ALA A 377 37.52 12.53 -0.72
C ALA A 377 38.96 13.04 -0.96
N LYS A 378 39.23 14.33 -0.76
CA LYS A 378 40.59 14.91 -0.78
C LYS A 378 41.29 14.84 0.57
N GLY A 379 40.54 14.84 1.66
CA GLY A 379 41.04 14.54 3.00
C GLY A 379 41.24 13.05 3.21
N GLU A 380 40.43 12.25 2.59
CA GLU A 380 40.61 10.86 2.23
C GLU A 380 41.00 10.73 0.74
N GLN A 381 41.91 11.54 0.25
CA GLN A 381 42.90 10.93 -0.63
C GLN A 381 43.30 9.79 0.23
N TYR A 382 42.78 8.63 -0.08
CA TYR A 382 43.28 7.37 0.43
C TYR A 382 44.77 7.59 0.54
N ALA A 383 45.19 8.06 1.72
CA ALA A 383 46.60 8.20 2.04
C ALA A 383 47.13 6.86 1.69
N GLY A 384 47.85 6.80 0.58
CA GLY A 384 48.01 5.67 -0.28
C GLY A 384 48.09 4.42 0.52
N GLY A 385 47.07 3.55 0.43
CA GLY A 385 47.11 2.31 1.16
C GLY A 385 47.67 2.47 2.57
N LYS A 386 46.87 2.72 3.58
CA LYS A 386 46.97 1.82 4.71
C LYS A 386 46.73 0.47 4.05
N SER A 387 47.84 -0.18 3.72
CA SER A 387 47.89 -1.53 3.25
C SER A 387 46.87 -2.30 4.06
N THR A 388 45.67 -2.53 3.51
CA THR A 388 44.66 -3.34 4.19
C THR A 388 45.37 -4.66 4.32
N LYS A 389 45.92 -4.94 5.50
CA LYS A 389 46.76 -6.06 5.77
C LYS A 389 45.90 -7.29 5.50
N LYS A 390 46.08 -7.85 4.28
CA LYS A 390 45.39 -9.07 3.88
C LYS A 390 45.88 -10.18 4.77
N THR A 391 45.00 -10.67 5.63
CA THR A 391 45.25 -11.84 6.46
C THR A 391 44.50 -13.02 5.88
N ILE A 392 45.18 -14.15 5.72
CA ILE A 392 44.51 -15.39 5.30
C ILE A 392 44.24 -16.20 6.57
N TYR A 393 42.96 -16.45 6.83
CA TYR A 393 42.51 -17.29 7.93
C TYR A 393 42.09 -18.66 7.40
N THR A 394 42.64 -19.74 8.01
CA THR A 394 42.21 -21.12 7.69
C THR A 394 41.16 -21.55 8.70
N VAL A 395 39.98 -21.91 8.23
CA VAL A 395 38.83 -22.35 9.04
C VAL A 395 39.20 -23.62 9.82
N LYS A 396 38.97 -23.56 11.14
CA LYS A 396 39.24 -24.67 12.08
C LYS A 396 37.95 -25.43 12.43
N LYS A 397 38.07 -26.61 13.00
CA LYS A 397 36.93 -27.40 13.52
C LYS A 397 36.19 -26.57 14.60
N GLY A 398 34.88 -26.41 14.45
CA GLY A 398 34.02 -25.62 15.34
C GLY A 398 33.87 -24.14 14.96
N ASP A 399 34.55 -23.66 13.91
CA ASP A 399 34.36 -22.33 13.38
C ASP A 399 33.05 -22.22 12.56
N ASN A 400 32.42 -21.04 12.64
CA ASN A 400 31.41 -20.60 11.70
C ASN A 400 31.75 -19.18 11.26
N LEU A 401 31.12 -18.73 10.16
CA LEU A 401 31.43 -17.43 9.56
C LEU A 401 31.22 -16.27 10.52
N GLY A 402 30.21 -16.36 11.40
CA GLY A 402 29.93 -15.35 12.44
C GLY A 402 31.03 -15.26 13.50
N LYS A 403 31.50 -16.40 14.02
CA LYS A 403 32.62 -16.44 14.98
C LYS A 403 33.91 -15.89 14.39
N ILE A 404 34.18 -16.23 13.10
CA ILE A 404 35.36 -15.72 12.39
C ILE A 404 35.25 -14.20 12.19
N ALA A 405 34.09 -13.70 11.77
CA ALA A 405 33.83 -12.27 11.61
C ALA A 405 34.05 -11.49 12.90
N SER A 406 33.46 -11.96 14.01
CA SER A 406 33.61 -11.34 15.34
C SER A 406 35.05 -11.34 15.82
N ARG A 407 35.77 -12.47 15.70
CA ARG A 407 37.19 -12.61 16.10
C ARG A 407 38.12 -11.65 15.35
N HIS A 408 37.80 -11.36 14.11
CA HIS A 408 38.63 -10.47 13.28
C HIS A 408 38.09 -9.02 13.21
N GLY A 409 36.99 -8.72 13.90
CA GLY A 409 36.40 -7.37 13.94
C GLY A 409 35.85 -6.90 12.58
N VAL A 410 35.30 -7.83 11.79
CA VAL A 410 34.76 -7.55 10.44
C VAL A 410 33.32 -8.04 10.31
N SER A 411 32.56 -7.49 9.39
CA SER A 411 31.18 -7.95 9.18
C SER A 411 31.15 -9.25 8.39
N ILE A 412 30.12 -10.08 8.63
CA ILE A 412 29.88 -11.32 7.85
C ILE A 412 29.74 -10.99 6.36
N ASN A 413 29.10 -9.88 6.03
CA ASN A 413 28.91 -9.45 4.64
C ASN A 413 30.24 -9.11 3.97
N ASN A 414 31.17 -8.48 4.68
CA ASN A 414 32.51 -8.21 4.17
C ASN A 414 33.27 -9.51 3.93
N LEU A 415 33.25 -10.46 4.87
CA LEU A 415 33.87 -11.78 4.69
C LEU A 415 33.31 -12.51 3.46
N LYS A 416 32.01 -12.50 3.28
CA LYS A 416 31.36 -13.11 2.11
C LYS A 416 31.81 -12.43 0.81
N ARG A 417 31.80 -11.10 0.76
CA ARG A 417 32.20 -10.32 -0.41
C ARG A 417 33.65 -10.58 -0.81
N TRP A 418 34.57 -10.55 0.15
CA TRP A 418 35.98 -10.76 -0.10
C TRP A 418 36.33 -12.18 -0.57
N ASN A 419 35.50 -13.15 -0.16
CA ASN A 419 35.72 -14.56 -0.47
C ASN A 419 34.71 -15.12 -1.50
N ARG A 420 33.89 -14.25 -2.15
CA ARG A 420 32.87 -14.62 -3.16
C ARG A 420 31.90 -15.71 -2.67
N MET A 421 31.55 -15.68 -1.38
CA MET A 421 30.70 -16.69 -0.76
C MET A 421 29.22 -16.34 -0.93
N LYS A 422 28.43 -17.29 -1.40
CA LYS A 422 26.96 -17.14 -1.54
C LYS A 422 26.19 -17.50 -0.26
N SER A 423 26.80 -18.26 0.66
CA SER A 423 26.17 -18.72 1.92
C SER A 423 27.10 -18.49 3.11
N ASN A 424 26.57 -18.67 4.34
CA ASN A 424 27.35 -18.57 5.58
C ASN A 424 28.07 -19.87 5.95
N LYS A 425 27.97 -20.92 5.12
CA LYS A 425 28.61 -22.20 5.37
C LYS A 425 30.11 -22.12 5.03
N VAL A 426 30.95 -22.58 5.96
CA VAL A 426 32.40 -22.71 5.79
C VAL A 426 32.82 -24.17 6.02
N ARG A 427 33.92 -24.60 5.41
CA ARG A 427 34.48 -25.94 5.58
C ARG A 427 35.79 -25.86 6.34
N VAL A 428 36.08 -26.87 7.19
CA VAL A 428 37.36 -26.97 7.86
C VAL A 428 38.47 -27.05 6.81
N GLY A 429 39.53 -26.27 6.99
CA GLY A 429 40.61 -26.12 6.01
C GLY A 429 40.36 -25.05 4.93
N GLN A 430 39.16 -24.48 4.82
CA GLN A 430 38.89 -23.40 3.87
C GLN A 430 39.70 -22.14 4.24
N ARG A 431 40.37 -21.56 3.24
CA ARG A 431 41.13 -20.31 3.41
C ARG A 431 40.27 -19.12 3.11
N LEU A 432 40.13 -18.19 4.06
CA LEU A 432 39.38 -16.96 3.93
C LEU A 432 40.33 -15.76 3.93
N SER A 433 40.20 -14.90 2.91
CA SER A 433 40.87 -13.61 2.85
C SER A 433 40.09 -12.60 3.76
N ILE A 434 40.81 -12.00 4.68
CA ILE A 434 40.28 -10.97 5.60
C ILE A 434 41.12 -9.71 5.40
N TYR A 435 40.47 -8.61 5.14
CA TYR A 435 41.09 -7.30 4.96
C TYR A 435 40.79 -6.42 6.16
N LYS A 436 41.82 -5.89 6.81
CA LYS A 436 41.74 -4.96 7.94
C LYS A 436 42.30 -3.60 7.57
#